data_07ffb59735a6aed4ae7a62b976437b8f
#
_entry.id   07ffb59735a6aed4ae7a62b976437b8f
#
_cell.length_a   1.000
_cell.length_b   1.000
_cell.length_c   1.000
_cell.angle_alpha   90.00
_cell.angle_beta   90.00
_cell.angle_gamma   90.00
#
_symmetry.space_group_name_H-M   'P 1'
#
loop_
_entity.id
_entity.type
_entity.pdbx_description
1 polymer ?
#
loop_
_entity_poly.entity_id
_entity_poly.type
_entity_poly.pdbx_seq_one_letter_code
_entity_poly.pdbx_strand_id
1 'polypeptide(L)'
;MLNRPDYIAAIEPFIDKPLIKILAGIRRCGKSTIFEMLREELLRRGIGEDQIVCKRYTEMDIPENITAKQMYDELTAAMAGKGHCYLLLDEIQEITGWEKTVNSLLESADADIYVTGSNSKLMSSEISTYLTGRYVSIPVYTLSFKEYLDFKADSTLSRRELLEEYIRFGGFPIVALSEYDEQSAYQIVNGIYHTVVSRDIVKRHRINKQDLFDRVVKYIIENMGKTFSANSISTFLKSEHRKVSVESIYNYLRWLEQAFIIYPCERYDLQGKSILKTQEKYYLADVSLKYALLGYNRKMLDGAMENIVYLELKRRGYDVYIGKNDTKEIDFVATRRDERIYVQVCVRIPEASDREVGNLMGIRDHYPKYVVTLNEMDTGIEDGIRIVHLADFLLAEQW
;
A
#
# COMPACT_ATOMS: atom_id res chain seq x y z
N MET A 1 2.83 -7.21 -22.11
CA MET A 1 2.90 -7.00 -20.66
C MET A 1 1.98 -5.83 -20.32
N LEU A 2 1.11 -5.94 -19.33
CA LEU A 2 0.25 -4.82 -18.96
C LEU A 2 1.05 -3.76 -18.20
N ASN A 3 0.93 -2.50 -18.61
CA ASN A 3 1.78 -1.42 -18.17
C ASN A 3 1.19 -0.68 -16.96
N ARG A 4 2.09 -0.20 -16.08
CA ARG A 4 1.79 0.70 -14.96
C ARG A 4 2.62 2.00 -15.14
N PRO A 5 2.29 2.83 -16.15
CA PRO A 5 3.12 3.94 -16.59
C PRO A 5 3.36 4.99 -15.50
N ASP A 6 2.43 5.16 -14.57
CA ASP A 6 2.55 6.14 -13.49
C ASP A 6 3.77 5.86 -12.58
N TYR A 7 4.19 4.58 -12.43
CA TYR A 7 5.40 4.25 -11.68
C TYR A 7 6.67 4.59 -12.45
N ILE A 8 6.69 4.41 -13.77
CA ILE A 8 7.82 4.83 -14.59
C ILE A 8 7.94 6.35 -14.56
N ALA A 9 6.82 7.08 -14.69
CA ALA A 9 6.80 8.54 -14.55
C ALA A 9 7.27 9.01 -13.16
N ALA A 10 6.95 8.25 -12.09
CA ALA A 10 7.44 8.57 -10.74
C ALA A 10 8.94 8.30 -10.55
N ILE A 11 9.52 7.33 -11.28
CA ILE A 11 10.96 7.01 -11.26
C ILE A 11 11.76 7.98 -12.11
N GLU A 12 11.22 8.42 -13.24
CA GLU A 12 11.91 9.18 -14.29
C GLU A 12 12.72 10.39 -13.79
N PRO A 13 12.22 11.25 -12.88
CA PRO A 13 12.98 12.41 -12.37
C PRO A 13 14.26 12.03 -11.62
N PHE A 14 14.39 10.76 -11.22
CA PHE A 14 15.49 10.24 -10.41
C PHE A 14 16.47 9.38 -11.19
N ILE A 15 16.22 9.10 -12.47
CA ILE A 15 17.16 8.39 -13.34
C ILE A 15 18.44 9.21 -13.45
N ASP A 16 19.60 8.56 -13.39
CA ASP A 16 20.94 9.16 -13.41
C ASP A 16 21.19 10.18 -12.28
N LYS A 17 20.43 10.08 -11.19
CA LYS A 17 20.69 10.89 -9.99
C LYS A 17 21.43 10.06 -8.94
N PRO A 18 22.35 10.66 -8.17
CA PRO A 18 23.14 9.97 -7.15
C PRO A 18 22.29 9.62 -5.91
N LEU A 19 21.20 8.90 -6.14
CA LEU A 19 20.22 8.47 -5.17
C LEU A 19 19.87 7.01 -5.40
N ILE A 20 19.60 6.29 -4.32
CA ILE A 20 19.07 4.93 -4.38
C ILE A 20 17.55 5.02 -4.53
N LYS A 21 16.96 4.37 -5.55
CA LYS A 21 15.52 4.34 -5.79
C LYS A 21 14.94 3.08 -5.16
N ILE A 22 14.10 3.24 -4.15
CA ILE A 22 13.52 2.14 -3.38
C ILE A 22 12.05 1.97 -3.75
N LEU A 23 11.69 0.84 -4.36
CA LEU A 23 10.33 0.46 -4.64
C LEU A 23 9.86 -0.55 -3.59
N ALA A 24 8.98 -0.14 -2.70
CA ALA A 24 8.51 -0.99 -1.60
C ALA A 24 6.99 -1.13 -1.57
N GLY A 25 6.50 -2.32 -1.25
CA GLY A 25 5.06 -2.62 -1.19
C GLY A 25 4.81 -4.09 -0.91
N ILE A 26 3.56 -4.45 -0.67
CA ILE A 26 3.16 -5.82 -0.36
C ILE A 26 3.65 -6.83 -1.41
N ARG A 27 3.91 -8.07 -1.02
CA ARG A 27 4.21 -9.14 -1.99
C ARG A 27 3.11 -9.26 -3.06
N ARG A 28 3.50 -9.53 -4.31
CA ARG A 28 2.59 -9.68 -5.46
C ARG A 28 1.86 -8.42 -5.90
N CYS A 29 2.23 -7.22 -5.43
CA CYS A 29 1.67 -5.96 -5.94
C CYS A 29 2.25 -5.51 -7.29
N GLY A 30 3.25 -6.22 -7.84
CA GLY A 30 3.80 -5.96 -9.18
C GLY A 30 5.17 -5.25 -9.21
N LYS A 31 5.94 -5.22 -8.12
CA LYS A 31 7.28 -4.58 -8.06
C LYS A 31 8.25 -5.10 -9.13
N SER A 32 8.37 -6.43 -9.25
CA SER A 32 9.26 -7.05 -10.25
C SER A 32 8.83 -6.70 -11.67
N THR A 33 7.51 -6.59 -11.95
CA THR A 33 7.00 -6.14 -13.25
C THR A 33 7.38 -4.69 -13.53
N ILE A 34 7.38 -3.81 -12.52
CA ILE A 34 7.84 -2.43 -12.68
C ILE A 34 9.34 -2.41 -13.03
N PHE A 35 10.15 -3.31 -12.47
CA PHE A 35 11.56 -3.44 -12.88
C PHE A 35 11.73 -3.89 -14.32
N GLU A 36 10.92 -4.81 -14.81
CA GLU A 36 10.93 -5.17 -16.23
C GLU A 36 10.55 -3.97 -17.12
N MET A 37 9.53 -3.22 -16.74
CA MET A 37 9.15 -2.00 -17.44
C MET A 37 10.26 -0.94 -17.42
N LEU A 38 10.94 -0.78 -16.29
CA LEU A 38 12.08 0.13 -16.18
C LEU A 38 13.24 -0.33 -17.08
N ARG A 39 13.53 -1.63 -17.13
CA ARG A 39 14.52 -2.20 -18.03
C ARG A 39 14.17 -1.89 -19.50
N GLU A 40 12.93 -2.12 -19.90
CA GLU A 40 12.45 -1.78 -21.25
C GLU A 40 12.60 -0.27 -21.55
N GLU A 41 12.28 0.59 -20.59
CA GLU A 41 12.46 2.04 -20.71
C GLU A 41 13.92 2.44 -20.86
N LEU A 42 14.83 1.85 -20.08
CA LEU A 42 16.28 2.11 -20.20
C LEU A 42 16.80 1.67 -21.57
N LEU A 43 16.40 0.50 -22.07
CA LEU A 43 16.75 0.04 -23.43
C LEU A 43 16.21 1.00 -24.50
N ARG A 44 14.96 1.50 -24.35
CA ARG A 44 14.36 2.49 -25.26
C ARG A 44 15.13 3.83 -25.27
N ARG A 45 15.78 4.18 -24.16
CA ARG A 45 16.67 5.36 -24.05
C ARG A 45 18.04 5.13 -24.68
N GLY A 46 18.32 3.93 -25.21
CA GLY A 46 19.57 3.59 -25.88
C GLY A 46 20.67 3.06 -24.95
N ILE A 47 20.32 2.69 -23.69
CA ILE A 47 21.24 2.04 -22.78
C ILE A 47 21.51 0.61 -23.27
N GLY A 48 22.78 0.20 -23.30
CA GLY A 48 23.16 -1.14 -23.69
C GLY A 48 22.66 -2.21 -22.71
N GLU A 49 22.22 -3.36 -23.22
CA GLU A 49 21.72 -4.44 -22.37
C GLU A 49 22.76 -4.93 -21.36
N ASP A 50 24.04 -4.92 -21.73
CA ASP A 50 25.16 -5.27 -20.88
C ASP A 50 25.41 -4.29 -19.73
N GLN A 51 24.92 -3.04 -19.83
CA GLN A 51 24.98 -2.03 -18.78
C GLN A 51 23.85 -2.18 -17.76
N ILE A 52 22.82 -3.00 -18.03
CA ILE A 52 21.69 -3.21 -17.12
C ILE A 52 21.90 -4.53 -16.38
N VAL A 53 22.17 -4.44 -15.08
CA VAL A 53 22.42 -5.60 -14.21
C VAL A 53 21.16 -5.87 -13.40
N CYS A 54 20.44 -6.94 -13.74
CA CYS A 54 19.25 -7.38 -13.02
C CYS A 54 19.60 -8.55 -12.11
N LYS A 55 19.24 -8.46 -10.81
CA LYS A 55 19.41 -9.54 -9.82
C LYS A 55 18.16 -9.68 -8.99
N ARG A 56 17.66 -10.90 -8.87
CA ARG A 56 16.51 -11.24 -8.01
C ARG A 56 16.97 -12.18 -6.91
N TYR A 57 17.05 -11.68 -5.68
CA TYR A 57 17.62 -12.40 -4.52
C TYR A 57 16.72 -13.51 -3.94
N THR A 58 15.64 -13.87 -4.63
CA THR A 58 14.79 -15.04 -4.34
C THR A 58 14.97 -16.18 -5.34
N GLU A 59 15.86 -16.06 -6.31
CA GLU A 59 16.14 -17.11 -7.31
C GLU A 59 16.99 -18.24 -6.73
N MET A 60 16.82 -19.44 -7.30
CA MET A 60 17.44 -20.68 -6.78
C MET A 60 18.96 -20.73 -7.01
N ASP A 61 19.47 -19.98 -7.98
CA ASP A 61 20.90 -19.87 -8.29
C ASP A 61 21.66 -18.96 -7.30
N ILE A 62 20.92 -18.21 -6.48
CA ILE A 62 21.51 -17.38 -5.44
C ILE A 62 21.64 -18.20 -4.15
N PRO A 63 22.87 -18.30 -3.56
CA PRO A 63 23.09 -19.02 -2.31
C PRO A 63 22.19 -18.49 -1.18
N GLU A 64 21.53 -19.39 -0.41
CA GLU A 64 20.63 -19.02 0.69
C GLU A 64 21.29 -18.11 1.74
N ASN A 65 22.61 -18.10 1.86
CA ASN A 65 23.38 -17.34 2.85
C ASN A 65 24.37 -16.36 2.19
N ILE A 66 24.03 -15.79 1.03
CA ILE A 66 24.87 -14.77 0.40
C ILE A 66 25.09 -13.61 1.36
N THR A 67 26.36 -13.24 1.56
CA THR A 67 26.73 -12.12 2.43
C THR A 67 26.73 -10.80 1.67
N ALA A 68 26.61 -9.68 2.39
CA ALA A 68 26.74 -8.35 1.81
C ALA A 68 28.07 -8.16 1.03
N LYS A 69 29.15 -8.79 1.49
CA LYS A 69 30.45 -8.75 0.81
C LYS A 69 30.43 -9.51 -0.53
N GLN A 70 29.86 -10.71 -0.55
CA GLN A 70 29.71 -11.48 -1.78
C GLN A 70 28.83 -10.76 -2.80
N MET A 71 27.72 -10.17 -2.34
CA MET A 71 26.87 -9.30 -3.16
C MET A 71 27.66 -8.14 -3.77
N TYR A 72 28.51 -7.46 -2.96
CA TYR A 72 29.33 -6.36 -3.43
C TYR A 72 30.31 -6.82 -4.51
N ASP A 73 31.04 -7.92 -4.28
CA ASP A 73 32.02 -8.47 -5.20
C ASP A 73 31.40 -8.92 -6.53
N GLU A 74 30.22 -9.56 -6.45
CA GLU A 74 29.44 -10.00 -7.61
C GLU A 74 28.98 -8.81 -8.47
N LEU A 75 28.39 -7.79 -7.85
CA LEU A 75 27.92 -6.61 -8.56
C LEU A 75 29.06 -5.80 -9.16
N THR A 76 30.18 -5.67 -8.45
CA THR A 76 31.39 -5.01 -8.97
C THR A 76 31.93 -5.74 -10.17
N ALA A 77 32.02 -7.09 -10.12
CA ALA A 77 32.44 -7.91 -11.26
C ALA A 77 31.49 -7.78 -12.46
N ALA A 78 30.18 -7.73 -12.21
CA ALA A 78 29.16 -7.58 -13.26
C ALA A 78 29.26 -6.23 -14.00
N MET A 79 29.72 -5.17 -13.34
CA MET A 79 29.85 -3.82 -13.89
C MET A 79 31.23 -3.59 -14.57
N ALA A 80 32.21 -4.46 -14.32
CA ALA A 80 33.59 -4.24 -14.74
C ALA A 80 33.73 -4.00 -16.25
N GLY A 81 34.33 -2.85 -16.64
CA GLY A 81 34.58 -2.47 -18.03
C GLY A 81 33.39 -1.97 -18.84
N LYS A 82 32.21 -1.75 -18.21
CA LYS A 82 30.97 -1.41 -18.91
C LYS A 82 30.57 0.08 -18.85
N GLY A 83 31.35 0.90 -18.13
CA GLY A 83 31.02 2.30 -17.90
C GLY A 83 29.85 2.47 -16.92
N HIS A 84 29.00 3.45 -17.16
CA HIS A 84 27.82 3.67 -16.31
C HIS A 84 26.84 2.50 -16.38
N CYS A 85 26.48 1.92 -15.24
CA CYS A 85 25.62 0.75 -15.13
C CYS A 85 24.33 1.05 -14.35
N TYR A 86 23.27 0.32 -14.67
CA TYR A 86 21.98 0.37 -13.99
C TYR A 86 21.75 -0.92 -13.22
N LEU A 87 21.68 -0.83 -11.89
CA LEU A 87 21.51 -1.99 -11.01
C LEU A 87 20.04 -2.12 -10.59
N LEU A 88 19.34 -3.16 -11.04
CA LEU A 88 17.96 -3.49 -10.68
C LEU A 88 17.98 -4.69 -9.73
N LEU A 89 17.90 -4.42 -8.42
CA LEU A 89 18.10 -5.39 -7.34
C LEU A 89 16.75 -5.73 -6.68
N ASP A 90 16.17 -6.87 -7.06
CA ASP A 90 14.82 -7.28 -6.64
C ASP A 90 14.85 -8.09 -5.34
N GLU A 91 13.91 -7.79 -4.40
CA GLU A 91 13.76 -8.40 -3.07
C GLU A 91 15.05 -8.32 -2.23
N ILE A 92 15.67 -7.15 -2.20
CA ILE A 92 17.00 -6.91 -1.58
C ILE A 92 17.06 -7.24 -0.09
N GLN A 93 15.92 -7.20 0.63
CA GLN A 93 15.85 -7.51 2.06
C GLN A 93 16.17 -8.98 2.39
N GLU A 94 16.30 -9.83 1.41
CA GLU A 94 16.77 -11.22 1.63
C GLU A 94 18.26 -11.26 2.00
N ILE A 95 19.04 -10.19 1.71
CA ILE A 95 20.46 -10.08 2.02
C ILE A 95 20.66 -9.28 3.32
N THR A 96 21.23 -9.91 4.34
CA THR A 96 21.57 -9.21 5.59
C THR A 96 22.71 -8.21 5.37
N GLY A 97 22.48 -6.94 5.71
CA GLY A 97 23.48 -5.87 5.58
C GLY A 97 23.64 -5.33 4.16
N TRP A 98 22.64 -5.56 3.28
CA TRP A 98 22.60 -5.05 1.92
C TRP A 98 22.80 -3.52 1.85
N GLU A 99 22.38 -2.79 2.87
CA GLU A 99 22.45 -1.32 2.94
C GLU A 99 23.90 -0.84 2.81
N LYS A 100 24.85 -1.55 3.44
CA LYS A 100 26.28 -1.24 3.35
C LYS A 100 26.81 -1.43 1.93
N THR A 101 26.38 -2.52 1.27
CA THR A 101 26.76 -2.81 -0.12
C THR A 101 26.28 -1.71 -1.05
N VAL A 102 24.98 -1.39 -1.00
CA VAL A 102 24.37 -0.41 -1.89
C VAL A 102 24.94 0.99 -1.66
N ASN A 103 25.19 1.37 -0.39
CA ASN A 103 25.80 2.65 -0.07
C ASN A 103 27.25 2.72 -0.58
N SER A 104 28.05 1.64 -0.42
CA SER A 104 29.41 1.58 -0.96
C SER A 104 29.43 1.67 -2.49
N LEU A 105 28.52 0.99 -3.17
CA LEU A 105 28.41 1.07 -4.64
C LEU A 105 28.01 2.48 -5.10
N LEU A 106 27.09 3.15 -4.40
CA LEU A 106 26.71 4.53 -4.70
C LEU A 106 27.90 5.51 -4.59
N GLU A 107 28.87 5.21 -3.70
CA GLU A 107 30.06 6.06 -3.48
C GLU A 107 31.21 5.73 -4.42
N SER A 108 31.39 4.46 -4.76
CA SER A 108 32.61 3.97 -5.42
C SER A 108 32.43 3.52 -6.88
N ALA A 109 31.19 3.30 -7.31
CA ALA A 109 30.89 2.80 -8.64
C ALA A 109 30.15 3.86 -9.47
N ASP A 110 30.34 3.82 -10.78
CA ASP A 110 29.56 4.59 -11.74
C ASP A 110 28.25 3.82 -12.03
N ALA A 111 27.30 3.93 -11.11
CA ALA A 111 26.07 3.13 -11.17
C ALA A 111 24.83 3.88 -10.68
N ASP A 112 23.73 3.65 -11.38
CA ASP A 112 22.39 4.06 -10.99
C ASP A 112 21.66 2.88 -10.33
N ILE A 113 21.17 3.05 -9.08
CA ILE A 113 20.78 1.93 -8.23
C ILE A 113 19.30 1.96 -7.91
N TYR A 114 18.64 0.85 -8.22
CA TYR A 114 17.22 0.60 -7.95
C TYR A 114 17.07 -0.67 -7.12
N VAL A 115 16.31 -0.60 -6.06
CA VAL A 115 16.06 -1.74 -5.17
C VAL A 115 14.57 -1.95 -4.97
N THR A 116 14.13 -3.20 -4.86
CA THR A 116 12.76 -3.50 -4.42
C THR A 116 12.76 -4.30 -3.13
N GLY A 117 11.62 -4.25 -2.44
CA GLY A 117 11.36 -5.15 -1.34
C GLY A 117 9.93 -5.13 -0.82
N SER A 118 9.59 -6.20 -0.12
CA SER A 118 8.27 -6.42 0.46
C SER A 118 8.20 -6.09 1.95
N ASN A 119 9.12 -5.24 2.45
CA ASN A 119 9.15 -4.84 3.85
C ASN A 119 9.21 -3.32 3.99
N SER A 120 8.29 -2.74 4.79
CA SER A 120 8.21 -1.28 5.01
C SER A 120 9.44 -0.70 5.73
N LYS A 121 10.29 -1.55 6.33
CA LYS A 121 11.58 -1.11 6.85
C LYS A 121 12.46 -0.45 5.77
N LEU A 122 12.31 -0.84 4.50
CA LEU A 122 12.99 -0.17 3.38
C LEU A 122 12.57 1.30 3.22
N MET A 123 11.44 1.68 3.82
CA MET A 123 10.91 3.06 3.79
C MET A 123 11.03 3.74 5.18
N SER A 124 11.63 3.08 6.16
CA SER A 124 11.70 3.58 7.53
C SER A 124 12.84 4.60 7.72
N SER A 125 12.75 5.36 8.81
CA SER A 125 13.82 6.28 9.26
C SER A 125 15.13 5.54 9.59
N GLU A 126 15.09 4.24 9.90
CA GLU A 126 16.30 3.42 10.11
C GLU A 126 17.12 3.34 8.82
N ILE A 127 16.48 3.11 7.67
CA ILE A 127 17.13 3.11 6.36
C ILE A 127 17.74 4.49 6.05
N SER A 128 17.06 5.57 6.43
CA SER A 128 17.61 6.93 6.28
C SER A 128 18.98 7.08 6.94
N THR A 129 19.16 6.47 8.12
CA THR A 129 20.44 6.48 8.83
C THR A 129 21.51 5.67 8.08
N TYR A 130 21.18 4.49 7.62
CA TYR A 130 22.11 3.62 6.90
C TYR A 130 22.49 4.17 5.51
N LEU A 131 21.53 4.70 4.76
CA LEU A 131 21.72 5.25 3.42
C LEU A 131 22.06 6.75 3.43
N THR A 132 22.31 7.33 4.61
CA THR A 132 22.74 8.73 4.79
C THR A 132 21.85 9.75 4.07
N GLY A 133 20.56 9.48 3.96
CA GLY A 133 19.58 10.35 3.29
C GLY A 133 19.66 10.35 1.75
N ARG A 134 20.51 9.53 1.15
CA ARG A 134 20.70 9.47 -0.31
C ARG A 134 19.81 8.44 -0.98
N TYR A 135 18.50 8.53 -0.75
CA TYR A 135 17.51 7.65 -1.37
C TYR A 135 16.18 8.36 -1.63
N VAL A 136 15.40 7.80 -2.51
CA VAL A 136 13.99 8.14 -2.72
C VAL A 136 13.15 6.88 -2.61
N SER A 137 12.03 6.98 -1.91
CA SER A 137 11.09 5.86 -1.73
C SER A 137 9.85 6.04 -2.58
N ILE A 138 9.52 5.02 -3.36
CA ILE A 138 8.35 4.96 -4.22
C ILE A 138 7.47 3.82 -3.72
N PRO A 139 6.37 4.12 -3.00
CA PRO A 139 5.46 3.09 -2.52
C PRO A 139 4.72 2.43 -3.69
N VAL A 140 4.72 1.10 -3.73
CA VAL A 140 4.01 0.32 -4.75
C VAL A 140 2.79 -0.34 -4.13
N TYR A 141 1.62 0.12 -4.55
CA TYR A 141 0.31 -0.42 -4.14
C TYR A 141 -0.17 -1.51 -5.10
N THR A 142 -1.19 -2.27 -4.71
CA THR A 142 -1.98 -3.07 -5.63
C THR A 142 -2.61 -2.15 -6.69
N LEU A 143 -3.24 -2.68 -7.73
CA LEU A 143 -3.81 -1.86 -8.82
C LEU A 143 -4.78 -0.81 -8.27
N SER A 144 -4.71 0.41 -8.80
CA SER A 144 -5.80 1.38 -8.70
C SER A 144 -7.00 0.92 -9.53
N PHE A 145 -8.17 1.52 -9.32
CA PHE A 145 -9.31 1.22 -10.18
C PHE A 145 -9.05 1.59 -11.65
N LYS A 146 -8.31 2.68 -11.90
CA LYS A 146 -7.87 3.06 -13.24
C LYS A 146 -7.01 1.97 -13.88
N GLU A 147 -5.97 1.52 -13.18
CA GLU A 147 -5.11 0.42 -13.65
C GLU A 147 -5.91 -0.89 -13.80
N TYR A 148 -6.88 -1.15 -12.90
CA TYR A 148 -7.75 -2.32 -13.01
C TYR A 148 -8.57 -2.32 -14.31
N LEU A 149 -9.11 -1.16 -14.71
CA LEU A 149 -9.80 -1.01 -15.99
C LEU A 149 -8.86 -1.27 -17.18
N ASP A 150 -7.62 -0.78 -17.13
CA ASP A 150 -6.62 -1.04 -18.17
C ASP A 150 -6.27 -2.54 -18.25
N PHE A 151 -6.22 -3.22 -17.10
CA PHE A 151 -5.99 -4.67 -17.02
C PHE A 151 -7.19 -5.49 -17.51
N LYS A 152 -8.38 -4.92 -17.52
CA LYS A 152 -9.64 -5.50 -18.00
C LYS A 152 -10.12 -4.89 -19.32
N ALA A 153 -9.22 -4.26 -20.11
CA ALA A 153 -9.59 -3.56 -21.34
C ALA A 153 -10.33 -4.43 -22.37
N ASP A 154 -10.05 -5.74 -22.39
CA ASP A 154 -10.72 -6.71 -23.28
C ASP A 154 -12.03 -7.28 -22.67
N SER A 155 -12.42 -6.86 -21.46
CA SER A 155 -13.65 -7.32 -20.81
C SER A 155 -14.88 -6.74 -21.47
N THR A 156 -15.94 -7.54 -21.54
CA THR A 156 -17.27 -7.11 -22.02
C THR A 156 -18.11 -6.46 -20.93
N LEU A 157 -17.63 -6.45 -19.68
CA LEU A 157 -18.32 -5.88 -18.54
C LEU A 157 -18.34 -4.35 -18.61
N SER A 158 -19.42 -3.74 -18.15
CA SER A 158 -19.51 -2.31 -17.98
C SER A 158 -18.58 -1.80 -16.88
N ARG A 159 -18.25 -0.51 -16.90
CA ARG A 159 -17.46 0.14 -15.85
C ARG A 159 -18.03 -0.09 -14.44
N ARG A 160 -19.35 -0.16 -14.32
CA ARG A 160 -20.05 -0.44 -13.06
C ARG A 160 -19.78 -1.88 -12.58
N GLU A 161 -19.96 -2.85 -13.45
CA GLU A 161 -19.67 -4.26 -13.13
C GLU A 161 -18.21 -4.46 -12.78
N LEU A 162 -17.28 -3.80 -13.47
CA LEU A 162 -15.85 -3.83 -13.16
C LEU A 162 -15.55 -3.15 -11.82
N LEU A 163 -16.30 -2.11 -11.41
CA LEU A 163 -16.16 -1.54 -10.07
C LEU A 163 -16.66 -2.51 -9.00
N GLU A 164 -17.77 -3.20 -9.23
CA GLU A 164 -18.28 -4.23 -8.32
C GLU A 164 -17.28 -5.39 -8.17
N GLU A 165 -16.65 -5.82 -9.28
CA GLU A 165 -15.55 -6.79 -9.24
C GLU A 165 -14.34 -6.27 -8.45
N TYR A 166 -13.91 -5.03 -8.70
CA TYR A 166 -12.79 -4.41 -8.00
C TYR A 166 -13.03 -4.31 -6.49
N ILE A 167 -14.23 -3.93 -6.07
CA ILE A 167 -14.62 -3.90 -4.66
C ILE A 167 -14.56 -5.30 -4.03
N ARG A 168 -14.91 -6.36 -4.79
CA ARG A 168 -14.96 -7.75 -4.28
C ARG A 168 -13.60 -8.43 -4.34
N PHE A 169 -12.89 -8.30 -5.44
CA PHE A 169 -11.69 -9.08 -5.73
C PHE A 169 -10.40 -8.29 -5.54
N GLY A 170 -10.50 -6.97 -5.31
CA GLY A 170 -9.37 -6.10 -5.07
C GLY A 170 -8.52 -5.84 -6.31
N GLY A 171 -7.31 -5.34 -6.06
CA GLY A 171 -6.37 -4.91 -7.08
C GLY A 171 -5.08 -5.74 -7.15
N PHE A 172 -5.02 -6.96 -6.62
CA PHE A 172 -3.84 -7.81 -6.87
C PHE A 172 -3.72 -8.12 -8.36
N PRO A 173 -2.58 -7.79 -9.03
CA PRO A 173 -2.44 -7.97 -10.49
C PRO A 173 -2.74 -9.38 -10.96
N ILE A 174 -2.32 -10.41 -10.22
CA ILE A 174 -2.57 -11.80 -10.59
C ILE A 174 -4.06 -12.16 -10.61
N VAL A 175 -4.87 -11.52 -9.77
CA VAL A 175 -6.33 -11.71 -9.76
C VAL A 175 -6.98 -10.93 -10.91
N ALA A 176 -6.53 -9.71 -11.18
CA ALA A 176 -7.06 -8.87 -12.25
C ALA A 176 -6.76 -9.41 -13.66
N LEU A 177 -5.62 -10.09 -13.84
CA LEU A 177 -5.15 -10.61 -15.14
C LEU A 177 -5.96 -11.79 -15.70
N SER A 178 -6.77 -12.44 -14.87
CA SER A 178 -7.46 -13.68 -15.24
C SER A 178 -8.92 -13.63 -14.83
N GLU A 179 -9.73 -14.38 -15.54
CA GLU A 179 -11.13 -14.59 -15.18
C GLU A 179 -11.21 -15.75 -14.19
N TYR A 180 -11.22 -15.43 -12.91
CA TYR A 180 -11.41 -16.39 -11.84
C TYR A 180 -12.85 -16.31 -11.31
N ASP A 181 -13.41 -17.46 -10.96
CA ASP A 181 -14.57 -17.47 -10.09
C ASP A 181 -14.21 -16.93 -8.68
N GLU A 182 -15.21 -16.61 -7.90
CA GLU A 182 -15.03 -16.04 -6.56
C GLU A 182 -14.15 -16.94 -5.66
N GLN A 183 -14.38 -18.23 -5.69
CA GLN A 183 -13.65 -19.19 -4.86
C GLN A 183 -12.17 -19.22 -5.23
N SER A 184 -11.85 -19.29 -6.52
CA SER A 184 -10.49 -19.31 -7.03
C SER A 184 -9.76 -18.00 -6.75
N ALA A 185 -10.41 -16.86 -6.95
CA ALA A 185 -9.84 -15.55 -6.65
C ALA A 185 -9.46 -15.44 -5.16
N TYR A 186 -10.36 -15.79 -4.25
CA TYR A 186 -10.07 -15.74 -2.81
C TYR A 186 -9.04 -16.80 -2.39
N GLN A 187 -8.96 -17.92 -3.05
CA GLN A 187 -7.95 -18.94 -2.78
C GLN A 187 -6.54 -18.42 -3.13
N ILE A 188 -6.39 -17.67 -4.23
CA ILE A 188 -5.15 -17.00 -4.62
C ILE A 188 -4.76 -15.94 -3.58
N VAL A 189 -5.70 -15.08 -3.20
CA VAL A 189 -5.45 -14.02 -2.19
C VAL A 189 -5.08 -14.61 -0.83
N ASN A 190 -5.74 -15.69 -0.40
CA ASN A 190 -5.37 -16.46 0.79
C ASN A 190 -3.93 -17.00 0.69
N GLY A 191 -3.54 -17.53 -0.47
CA GLY A 191 -2.18 -17.99 -0.72
C GLY A 191 -1.15 -16.84 -0.59
N ILE A 192 -1.47 -15.66 -1.10
CA ILE A 192 -0.64 -14.46 -0.93
C ILE A 192 -0.52 -14.10 0.55
N TYR A 193 -1.65 -13.98 1.26
CA TYR A 193 -1.67 -13.68 2.69
C TYR A 193 -0.82 -14.66 3.51
N HIS A 194 -1.04 -15.96 3.34
CA HIS A 194 -0.28 -16.97 4.06
C HIS A 194 1.22 -16.94 3.74
N THR A 195 1.60 -16.62 2.50
CA THR A 195 3.01 -16.43 2.13
C THR A 195 3.62 -15.23 2.86
N VAL A 196 2.93 -14.08 2.88
CA VAL A 196 3.38 -12.89 3.59
C VAL A 196 3.50 -13.18 5.10
N VAL A 197 2.46 -13.74 5.70
CA VAL A 197 2.46 -14.06 7.14
C VAL A 197 3.58 -15.04 7.50
N SER A 198 3.73 -16.14 6.77
CA SER A 198 4.70 -17.18 7.12
C SER A 198 6.15 -16.71 6.93
N ARG A 199 6.47 -16.06 5.79
CA ARG A 199 7.85 -15.65 5.46
C ARG A 199 8.24 -14.34 6.13
N ASP A 200 7.39 -13.32 6.02
CA ASP A 200 7.77 -11.96 6.39
C ASP A 200 7.46 -11.64 7.86
N ILE A 201 6.57 -12.40 8.50
CA ILE A 201 6.21 -12.20 9.91
C ILE A 201 6.65 -13.37 10.79
N VAL A 202 6.05 -14.56 10.63
CA VAL A 202 6.25 -15.69 11.57
C VAL A 202 7.71 -16.15 11.60
N LYS A 203 8.30 -16.41 10.43
CA LYS A 203 9.72 -16.85 10.33
C LYS A 203 10.68 -15.78 10.83
N ARG A 204 10.45 -14.52 10.47
CA ARG A 204 11.33 -13.39 10.83
C ARG A 204 11.29 -13.06 12.32
N HIS A 205 10.12 -13.08 12.95
CA HIS A 205 9.92 -12.71 14.34
C HIS A 205 9.80 -13.89 15.30
N ARG A 206 9.95 -15.13 14.80
CA ARG A 206 9.92 -16.38 15.57
C ARG A 206 8.68 -16.48 16.48
N ILE A 207 7.49 -16.27 15.89
CA ILE A 207 6.23 -16.28 16.64
C ILE A 207 5.90 -17.71 17.10
N ASN A 208 5.93 -17.94 18.42
CA ASN A 208 5.67 -19.24 19.01
C ASN A 208 4.15 -19.54 19.17
N LYS A 209 3.31 -18.50 19.29
CA LYS A 209 1.85 -18.63 19.49
C LYS A 209 1.12 -18.12 18.25
N GLN A 210 1.22 -18.90 17.18
CA GLN A 210 0.66 -18.51 15.87
C GLN A 210 -0.87 -18.39 15.92
N ASP A 211 -1.58 -19.29 16.64
CA ASP A 211 -3.04 -19.22 16.78
C ASP A 211 -3.53 -17.92 17.44
N LEU A 212 -2.74 -17.37 18.36
CA LEU A 212 -3.05 -16.10 19.00
C LEU A 212 -2.79 -14.92 18.05
N PHE A 213 -1.69 -14.99 17.31
CA PHE A 213 -1.40 -14.01 16.25
C PHE A 213 -2.52 -13.99 15.21
N ASP A 214 -2.94 -15.14 14.68
CA ASP A 214 -4.01 -15.24 13.67
C ASP A 214 -5.34 -14.67 14.16
N ARG A 215 -5.67 -14.84 15.45
CA ARG A 215 -6.87 -14.22 16.04
C ARG A 215 -6.77 -12.70 16.13
N VAL A 216 -5.61 -12.17 16.52
CA VAL A 216 -5.39 -10.72 16.52
C VAL A 216 -5.52 -10.16 15.10
N VAL A 217 -4.93 -10.82 14.11
CA VAL A 217 -5.04 -10.41 12.71
C VAL A 217 -6.50 -10.43 12.26
N LYS A 218 -7.24 -11.50 12.56
CA LYS A 218 -8.65 -11.60 12.22
C LYS A 218 -9.46 -10.46 12.83
N TYR A 219 -9.24 -10.15 14.12
CA TYR A 219 -9.88 -9.02 14.78
C TYR A 219 -9.60 -7.68 14.06
N ILE A 220 -8.34 -7.43 13.68
CA ILE A 220 -7.92 -6.21 12.97
C ILE A 220 -8.68 -6.10 11.63
N ILE A 221 -8.71 -7.20 10.85
CA ILE A 221 -9.35 -7.22 9.53
C ILE A 221 -10.87 -7.05 9.65
N GLU A 222 -11.51 -7.64 10.65
CA GLU A 222 -12.95 -7.46 10.93
C GLU A 222 -13.29 -6.00 11.27
N ASN A 223 -12.38 -5.30 11.97
CA ASN A 223 -12.56 -3.92 12.41
C ASN A 223 -11.85 -2.88 11.52
N MET A 224 -11.47 -3.25 10.29
CA MET A 224 -10.94 -2.33 9.31
C MET A 224 -11.88 -1.12 9.11
N GLY A 225 -11.32 0.08 9.07
CA GLY A 225 -12.08 1.33 8.99
C GLY A 225 -12.74 1.76 10.30
N LYS A 226 -12.62 0.99 11.38
CA LYS A 226 -13.08 1.37 12.72
C LYS A 226 -11.91 1.73 13.62
N THR A 227 -12.13 2.65 14.53
CA THR A 227 -11.17 2.96 15.59
C THR A 227 -11.11 1.84 16.62
N PHE A 228 -9.92 1.35 16.91
CA PHE A 228 -9.68 0.44 18.01
C PHE A 228 -8.32 0.72 18.70
N SER A 229 -8.08 0.10 19.83
CA SER A 229 -6.82 0.19 20.55
C SER A 229 -6.28 -1.20 20.88
N ALA A 230 -4.99 -1.30 21.15
CA ALA A 230 -4.39 -2.55 21.62
C ALA A 230 -5.05 -3.04 22.94
N ASN A 231 -5.53 -2.11 23.78
CA ASN A 231 -6.30 -2.44 24.97
C ASN A 231 -7.66 -3.08 24.64
N SER A 232 -8.38 -2.58 23.63
CA SER A 232 -9.67 -3.16 23.23
C SER A 232 -9.49 -4.58 22.65
N ILE A 233 -8.45 -4.82 21.87
CA ILE A 233 -8.09 -6.17 21.39
C ILE A 233 -7.76 -7.10 22.58
N SER A 234 -6.94 -6.63 23.54
CA SER A 234 -6.59 -7.41 24.73
C SER A 234 -7.83 -7.78 25.54
N THR A 235 -8.77 -6.84 25.72
CA THR A 235 -10.03 -7.06 26.44
C THR A 235 -10.92 -8.07 25.70
N PHE A 236 -11.04 -7.94 24.38
CA PHE A 236 -11.79 -8.89 23.56
C PHE A 236 -11.21 -10.32 23.70
N LEU A 237 -9.90 -10.50 23.57
CA LEU A 237 -9.27 -11.81 23.69
C LEU A 237 -9.36 -12.38 25.10
N LYS A 238 -9.37 -11.53 26.16
CA LYS A 238 -9.64 -11.98 27.53
C LYS A 238 -11.06 -12.51 27.69
N SER A 239 -12.05 -11.93 27.04
CA SER A 239 -13.43 -12.46 27.05
C SER A 239 -13.54 -13.83 26.37
N GLU A 240 -12.62 -14.17 25.46
CA GLU A 240 -12.48 -15.49 24.87
C GLU A 240 -11.57 -16.45 25.69
N HIS A 241 -11.29 -16.11 26.94
CA HIS A 241 -10.38 -16.87 27.84
C HIS A 241 -8.92 -16.97 27.33
N ARG A 242 -8.48 -16.03 26.52
CA ARG A 242 -7.11 -15.96 25.99
C ARG A 242 -6.39 -14.73 26.54
N LYS A 243 -5.20 -14.96 27.11
CA LYS A 243 -4.38 -13.88 27.66
C LYS A 243 -3.32 -13.46 26.61
N VAL A 244 -3.38 -12.20 26.21
CA VAL A 244 -2.34 -11.54 25.42
C VAL A 244 -1.98 -10.21 26.05
N SER A 245 -0.68 -9.90 26.11
CA SER A 245 -0.24 -8.59 26.59
C SER A 245 -0.52 -7.51 25.54
N VAL A 246 -0.77 -6.30 26.02
CA VAL A 246 -0.93 -5.12 25.14
C VAL A 246 0.33 -4.89 24.29
N GLU A 247 1.50 -5.13 24.87
CA GLU A 247 2.78 -5.05 24.16
C GLU A 247 2.88 -6.04 23.00
N SER A 248 2.42 -7.29 23.18
CA SER A 248 2.37 -8.29 22.11
C SER A 248 1.47 -7.83 20.96
N ILE A 249 0.34 -7.18 21.28
CA ILE A 249 -0.58 -6.66 20.26
C ILE A 249 0.09 -5.53 19.46
N TYR A 250 0.76 -4.59 20.12
CA TYR A 250 1.54 -3.55 19.43
C TYR A 250 2.64 -4.14 18.53
N ASN A 251 3.31 -5.20 18.99
CA ASN A 251 4.28 -5.90 18.15
C ASN A 251 3.61 -6.52 16.91
N TYR A 252 2.45 -7.15 17.07
CA TYR A 252 1.71 -7.74 15.95
C TYR A 252 1.24 -6.69 14.94
N LEU A 253 0.70 -5.57 15.41
CA LEU A 253 0.33 -4.43 14.55
C LEU A 253 1.55 -3.94 13.76
N ARG A 254 2.67 -3.68 14.44
CA ARG A 254 3.91 -3.25 13.80
C ARG A 254 4.44 -4.24 12.77
N TRP A 255 4.33 -5.55 13.01
CA TRP A 255 4.79 -6.56 12.05
C TRP A 255 3.87 -6.67 10.84
N LEU A 256 2.56 -6.50 11.01
CA LEU A 256 1.60 -6.42 9.90
C LEU A 256 1.85 -5.18 9.04
N GLU A 257 2.14 -4.05 9.66
CA GLU A 257 2.53 -2.82 8.98
C GLU A 257 3.86 -2.99 8.23
N GLN A 258 4.86 -3.60 8.87
CA GLN A 258 6.15 -3.90 8.25
C GLN A 258 6.03 -4.83 7.04
N ALA A 259 5.07 -5.73 7.03
CA ALA A 259 4.77 -6.61 5.90
C ALA A 259 3.81 -5.98 4.87
N PHE A 260 3.45 -4.71 5.02
CA PHE A 260 2.48 -3.99 4.19
C PHE A 260 1.09 -4.66 4.14
N ILE A 261 0.70 -5.44 5.14
CA ILE A 261 -0.66 -5.99 5.21
C ILE A 261 -1.65 -4.90 5.62
N ILE A 262 -1.24 -4.05 6.58
CA ILE A 262 -2.04 -2.92 7.08
C ILE A 262 -1.28 -1.61 6.96
N TYR A 263 -2.04 -0.52 6.87
CA TYR A 263 -1.56 0.86 6.92
C TYR A 263 -2.27 1.59 8.06
N PRO A 264 -1.54 2.19 9.01
CA PRO A 264 -2.14 3.04 10.03
C PRO A 264 -2.62 4.35 9.42
N CYS A 265 -3.76 4.85 9.92
CA CYS A 265 -4.27 6.17 9.62
C CYS A 265 -4.49 6.91 10.94
N GLU A 266 -3.63 7.88 11.21
CA GLU A 266 -3.64 8.67 12.41
C GLU A 266 -4.82 9.63 12.44
N ARG A 267 -5.17 10.12 13.63
CA ARG A 267 -6.24 11.12 13.78
C ARG A 267 -5.67 12.53 13.77
N TYR A 268 -6.37 13.43 13.13
CA TYR A 268 -6.05 14.86 13.08
C TYR A 268 -7.18 15.69 13.69
N ASP A 269 -6.88 16.45 14.73
CA ASP A 269 -7.81 17.38 15.34
C ASP A 269 -7.84 18.69 14.52
N LEU A 270 -8.96 18.94 13.86
CA LEU A 270 -9.15 20.10 13.01
C LEU A 270 -9.15 21.43 13.78
N GLN A 271 -9.62 21.42 15.04
CA GLN A 271 -9.64 22.60 15.91
C GLN A 271 -8.27 22.84 16.54
N GLY A 272 -7.67 21.82 17.14
CA GLY A 272 -6.34 21.88 17.76
C GLY A 272 -5.20 21.87 16.76
N LYS A 273 -5.46 21.60 15.48
CA LYS A 273 -4.47 21.49 14.40
C LYS A 273 -3.29 20.58 14.76
N SER A 274 -3.59 19.44 15.37
CA SER A 274 -2.58 18.51 15.88
C SER A 274 -2.93 17.06 15.58
N ILE A 275 -1.90 16.25 15.34
CA ILE A 275 -2.03 14.80 15.19
C ILE A 275 -2.25 14.19 16.58
N LEU A 276 -3.27 13.34 16.70
CA LEU A 276 -3.61 12.64 17.94
C LEU A 276 -2.96 11.25 17.93
N LYS A 277 -2.25 10.91 19.00
CA LYS A 277 -1.49 9.66 19.15
C LYS A 277 -2.34 8.44 19.57
N THR A 278 -3.66 8.53 19.55
CA THR A 278 -4.54 7.46 20.04
C THR A 278 -5.74 7.26 19.15
N GLN A 279 -6.27 6.03 19.13
CA GLN A 279 -7.45 5.65 18.35
C GLN A 279 -7.25 5.78 16.83
N GLU A 280 -6.17 5.20 16.33
CA GLU A 280 -5.92 5.06 14.90
C GLU A 280 -6.95 4.12 14.24
N LYS A 281 -7.22 4.33 12.96
CA LYS A 281 -7.82 3.31 12.10
C LYS A 281 -6.72 2.59 11.32
N TYR A 282 -7.04 1.38 10.88
CA TYR A 282 -6.12 0.61 10.03
C TYR A 282 -6.85 0.23 8.75
N TYR A 283 -6.15 0.37 7.63
CA TYR A 283 -6.62 -0.03 6.31
C TYR A 283 -5.74 -1.14 5.75
N LEU A 284 -6.29 -2.01 4.93
CA LEU A 284 -5.57 -3.12 4.32
C LEU A 284 -4.87 -2.68 3.04
N ALA A 285 -3.78 -3.34 2.69
CA ALA A 285 -3.10 -3.14 1.41
C ALA A 285 -4.00 -3.46 0.20
N ASP A 286 -4.99 -4.31 0.42
CA ASP A 286 -5.98 -4.67 -0.59
C ASP A 286 -7.27 -5.16 0.07
N VAL A 287 -8.41 -4.71 -0.42
CA VAL A 287 -9.72 -5.08 0.15
C VAL A 287 -10.03 -6.57 0.04
N SER A 288 -9.49 -7.26 -0.97
CA SER A 288 -9.68 -8.69 -1.15
C SER A 288 -9.15 -9.53 0.01
N LEU A 289 -8.14 -9.04 0.75
CA LEU A 289 -7.65 -9.69 1.96
C LEU A 289 -8.75 -9.88 3.00
N LYS A 290 -9.66 -8.88 3.13
CA LYS A 290 -10.80 -8.98 4.05
C LYS A 290 -11.74 -10.11 3.65
N TYR A 291 -12.11 -10.15 2.38
CA TYR A 291 -13.09 -11.12 1.90
C TYR A 291 -12.49 -12.54 1.78
N ALA A 292 -11.24 -12.64 1.41
CA ALA A 292 -10.54 -13.92 1.38
C ALA A 292 -10.47 -14.59 2.77
N LEU A 293 -10.31 -13.80 3.85
CA LEU A 293 -10.14 -14.32 5.21
C LEU A 293 -11.46 -14.45 5.97
N LEU A 294 -12.48 -13.65 5.67
CA LEU A 294 -13.74 -13.58 6.42
C LEU A 294 -14.97 -14.03 5.62
N GLY A 295 -14.82 -14.20 4.30
CA GLY A 295 -15.92 -14.36 3.37
C GLY A 295 -16.54 -13.02 2.96
N TYR A 296 -17.12 -12.98 1.76
CA TYR A 296 -17.80 -11.79 1.27
C TYR A 296 -19.13 -11.55 2.01
N ASN A 297 -19.33 -10.32 2.46
CA ASN A 297 -20.58 -9.90 3.08
C ASN A 297 -20.88 -8.44 2.72
N ARG A 298 -22.06 -8.17 2.16
CA ARG A 298 -22.52 -6.82 1.80
C ARG A 298 -22.53 -5.82 2.97
N LYS A 299 -22.72 -6.28 4.21
CA LYS A 299 -22.65 -5.43 5.41
C LYS A 299 -21.25 -4.87 5.69
N MET A 300 -20.24 -5.34 4.97
CA MET A 300 -18.84 -4.89 5.11
C MET A 300 -18.43 -3.87 4.05
N LEU A 301 -19.35 -3.42 3.19
CA LEU A 301 -19.04 -2.54 2.05
C LEU A 301 -18.54 -1.16 2.48
N ASP A 302 -19.10 -0.55 3.54
CA ASP A 302 -18.65 0.77 4.00
C ASP A 302 -17.15 0.79 4.27
N GLY A 303 -16.66 -0.14 5.11
CA GLY A 303 -15.23 -0.23 5.39
C GLY A 303 -14.37 -0.60 4.16
N ALA A 304 -14.92 -1.35 3.19
CA ALA A 304 -14.22 -1.65 1.95
C ALA A 304 -14.08 -0.41 1.06
N MET A 305 -15.13 0.40 0.98
CA MET A 305 -15.11 1.68 0.26
C MET A 305 -14.12 2.67 0.90
N GLU A 306 -14.17 2.83 2.23
CA GLU A 306 -13.17 3.63 2.94
C GLU A 306 -11.75 3.16 2.62
N ASN A 307 -11.50 1.85 2.62
CA ASN A 307 -10.19 1.29 2.29
C ASN A 307 -9.73 1.64 0.87
N ILE A 308 -10.62 1.53 -0.11
CA ILE A 308 -10.32 1.87 -1.52
C ILE A 308 -10.01 3.35 -1.64
N VAL A 309 -10.81 4.22 -1.04
CA VAL A 309 -10.59 5.68 -1.04
C VAL A 309 -9.30 6.03 -0.33
N TYR A 310 -9.00 5.43 0.83
CA TYR A 310 -7.73 5.61 1.54
C TYR A 310 -6.53 5.30 0.66
N LEU A 311 -6.53 4.13 0.01
CA LEU A 311 -5.42 3.72 -0.85
C LEU A 311 -5.27 4.65 -2.07
N GLU A 312 -6.38 5.14 -2.63
CA GLU A 312 -6.33 6.07 -3.74
C GLU A 312 -5.73 7.42 -3.33
N LEU A 313 -6.12 7.96 -2.17
CA LEU A 313 -5.53 9.17 -1.60
C LEU A 313 -4.02 9.00 -1.37
N LYS A 314 -3.60 7.88 -0.77
CA LYS A 314 -2.18 7.55 -0.55
C LYS A 314 -1.41 7.42 -1.88
N ARG A 315 -1.99 6.77 -2.88
CA ARG A 315 -1.39 6.58 -4.20
C ARG A 315 -1.10 7.91 -4.90
N ARG A 316 -1.98 8.89 -4.71
CA ARG A 316 -1.80 10.26 -5.24
C ARG A 316 -0.90 11.14 -4.39
N GLY A 317 -0.23 10.58 -3.38
CA GLY A 317 0.76 11.26 -2.57
C GLY A 317 0.18 12.17 -1.48
N TYR A 318 -1.07 11.96 -1.08
CA TYR A 318 -1.62 12.66 0.08
C TYR A 318 -1.17 12.02 1.39
N ASP A 319 -0.88 12.86 2.38
CA ASP A 319 -0.89 12.47 3.78
C ASP A 319 -2.33 12.41 4.24
N VAL A 320 -2.76 11.23 4.71
CA VAL A 320 -4.17 10.94 5.00
C VAL A 320 -4.36 10.73 6.49
N TYR A 321 -5.33 11.43 7.04
CA TYR A 321 -5.69 11.38 8.45
C TYR A 321 -7.19 11.19 8.62
N ILE A 322 -7.61 10.66 9.75
CA ILE A 322 -9.00 10.67 10.18
C ILE A 322 -9.26 12.02 10.84
N GLY A 323 -10.22 12.78 10.32
CA GLY A 323 -10.56 14.08 10.87
C GLY A 323 -11.37 13.98 12.15
N LYS A 324 -11.01 14.79 13.16
CA LYS A 324 -11.83 15.05 14.33
C LYS A 324 -12.22 16.52 14.33
N ASN A 325 -13.53 16.80 14.24
CA ASN A 325 -14.08 18.15 14.37
C ASN A 325 -15.04 18.18 15.55
N ASP A 326 -14.54 18.56 16.73
CA ASP A 326 -15.24 18.48 18.01
C ASP A 326 -15.62 17.01 18.35
N THR A 327 -16.91 16.67 18.37
CA THR A 327 -17.40 15.31 18.60
C THR A 327 -17.61 14.52 17.31
N LYS A 328 -17.54 15.18 16.13
CA LYS A 328 -17.78 14.60 14.82
C LYS A 328 -16.49 14.02 14.22
N GLU A 329 -16.65 12.91 13.53
CA GLU A 329 -15.57 12.28 12.77
C GLU A 329 -15.73 12.58 11.29
N ILE A 330 -14.62 12.88 10.61
CA ILE A 330 -14.52 12.97 9.17
C ILE A 330 -13.66 11.79 8.74
N ASP A 331 -14.13 10.99 7.78
CA ASP A 331 -13.41 9.77 7.39
C ASP A 331 -11.99 10.09 6.94
N PHE A 332 -11.81 11.11 6.08
CA PHE A 332 -10.48 11.51 5.67
C PHE A 332 -10.29 13.03 5.60
N VAL A 333 -9.15 13.45 6.14
CA VAL A 333 -8.50 14.74 5.89
C VAL A 333 -7.22 14.41 5.13
N ALA A 334 -7.17 14.74 3.86
CA ALA A 334 -6.03 14.44 3.00
C ALA A 334 -5.30 15.73 2.65
N THR A 335 -3.99 15.77 2.88
CA THR A 335 -3.14 16.96 2.66
C THR A 335 -1.96 16.60 1.76
N ARG A 336 -1.64 17.49 0.81
CA ARG A 336 -0.49 17.34 -0.08
C ARG A 336 0.07 18.74 -0.41
N ARG A 337 1.25 19.09 0.10
CA ARG A 337 1.80 20.45 0.03
C ARG A 337 0.79 21.47 0.56
N ASP A 338 0.32 22.39 -0.30
CA ASP A 338 -0.67 23.42 0.05
C ASP A 338 -2.13 23.00 -0.21
N GLU A 339 -2.34 21.79 -0.74
CA GLU A 339 -3.66 21.24 -1.02
C GLU A 339 -4.20 20.52 0.21
N ARG A 340 -5.50 20.63 0.41
CA ARG A 340 -6.26 19.86 1.39
C ARG A 340 -7.62 19.50 0.82
N ILE A 341 -8.09 18.31 1.08
CA ILE A 341 -9.47 17.89 0.79
C ILE A 341 -10.04 17.15 2.00
N TYR A 342 -11.35 17.20 2.12
CA TYR A 342 -12.12 16.45 3.11
C TYR A 342 -13.00 15.44 2.40
N VAL A 343 -12.98 14.20 2.85
CA VAL A 343 -13.74 13.13 2.22
C VAL A 343 -14.51 12.35 3.26
N GLN A 344 -15.79 12.19 3.01
CA GLN A 344 -16.68 11.28 3.72
C GLN A 344 -17.07 10.16 2.77
N VAL A 345 -17.22 8.93 3.28
CA VAL A 345 -17.46 7.74 2.46
C VAL A 345 -18.67 6.98 2.98
N CYS A 346 -19.65 6.72 2.13
CA CYS A 346 -20.82 5.92 2.49
C CYS A 346 -21.34 5.11 1.30
N VAL A 347 -21.96 3.97 1.56
CA VAL A 347 -22.61 3.18 0.50
C VAL A 347 -23.79 3.94 -0.10
N ARG A 348 -24.57 4.62 0.75
CA ARG A 348 -25.71 5.45 0.41
C ARG A 348 -25.88 6.53 1.47
N ILE A 349 -26.29 7.73 1.06
CA ILE A 349 -26.65 8.79 2.00
C ILE A 349 -27.98 8.40 2.68
N PRO A 350 -28.05 8.31 4.02
CA PRO A 350 -29.29 7.94 4.72
C PRO A 350 -30.31 9.07 4.61
N GLU A 351 -31.54 8.78 4.18
CA GLU A 351 -32.64 9.76 4.04
C GLU A 351 -33.01 10.50 5.34
N ALA A 352 -32.74 9.90 6.49
CA ALA A 352 -33.08 10.42 7.80
C ALA A 352 -31.90 10.99 8.59
N SER A 353 -30.75 11.16 7.98
CA SER A 353 -29.53 11.59 8.69
C SER A 353 -28.65 12.50 7.83
N ASP A 354 -28.44 13.71 8.29
CA ASP A 354 -27.49 14.67 7.69
C ASP A 354 -26.03 14.35 8.07
N ARG A 355 -25.76 13.17 8.61
CA ARG A 355 -24.46 12.84 9.19
C ARG A 355 -23.32 13.05 8.18
N GLU A 356 -23.46 12.50 6.98
CA GLU A 356 -22.37 12.48 5.98
C GLU A 356 -22.09 13.91 5.46
N VAL A 357 -23.12 14.66 5.09
CA VAL A 357 -23.02 16.06 4.66
C VAL A 357 -22.79 16.99 5.86
N GLY A 358 -23.55 16.83 6.92
CA GLY A 358 -23.52 17.69 8.11
C GLY A 358 -22.21 17.66 8.90
N ASN A 359 -21.42 16.56 8.81
CA ASN A 359 -20.09 16.52 9.39
C ASN A 359 -19.14 17.48 8.63
N LEU A 360 -19.23 17.51 7.30
CA LEU A 360 -18.42 18.36 6.42
C LEU A 360 -18.86 19.83 6.47
N MET A 361 -20.16 20.14 6.61
CA MET A 361 -20.68 21.49 6.75
C MET A 361 -20.12 22.22 7.98
N GLY A 362 -19.81 21.48 9.05
CA GLY A 362 -19.20 22.02 10.25
C GLY A 362 -17.76 22.53 10.07
N ILE A 363 -17.12 22.25 8.93
CA ILE A 363 -15.75 22.70 8.64
C ILE A 363 -15.79 24.07 7.95
N ARG A 364 -15.33 25.10 8.66
CA ARG A 364 -15.37 26.50 8.19
C ARG A 364 -14.08 26.90 7.50
N ASP A 365 -13.79 26.28 6.35
CA ASP A 365 -12.73 26.66 5.46
C ASP A 365 -13.15 26.49 3.98
N HIS A 366 -12.28 26.88 3.06
CA HIS A 366 -12.53 26.89 1.61
C HIS A 366 -12.02 25.67 0.86
N TYR A 367 -11.47 24.68 1.57
CA TYR A 367 -10.96 23.49 0.92
C TYR A 367 -12.08 22.58 0.40
N PRO A 368 -11.87 21.89 -0.72
CA PRO A 368 -12.87 20.98 -1.30
C PRO A 368 -13.35 19.92 -0.31
N LYS A 369 -14.64 19.65 -0.37
CA LYS A 369 -15.34 18.68 0.46
C LYS A 369 -16.10 17.70 -0.42
N TYR A 370 -15.92 16.42 -0.17
CA TYR A 370 -16.52 15.33 -0.95
C TYR A 370 -17.27 14.35 -0.06
N VAL A 371 -18.44 13.92 -0.53
CA VAL A 371 -19.08 12.69 -0.10
C VAL A 371 -18.97 11.69 -1.23
N VAL A 372 -18.33 10.55 -0.99
CA VAL A 372 -18.14 9.49 -1.97
C VAL A 372 -19.16 8.39 -1.69
N THR A 373 -20.01 8.07 -2.68
CA THR A 373 -21.11 7.11 -2.55
C THR A 373 -21.13 6.05 -3.65
N LEU A 374 -21.79 4.91 -3.43
CA LEU A 374 -22.12 3.94 -4.49
C LEU A 374 -23.48 4.19 -5.13
N ASN A 375 -24.31 5.07 -4.57
CA ASN A 375 -25.63 5.35 -5.10
C ASN A 375 -25.56 6.54 -6.08
N GLU A 376 -25.75 6.28 -7.36
CA GLU A 376 -25.79 7.31 -8.40
C GLU A 376 -26.88 8.37 -8.17
N MET A 377 -27.97 7.98 -7.53
CA MET A 377 -29.10 8.89 -7.24
C MET A 377 -28.78 9.95 -6.20
N ASP A 378 -27.74 9.73 -5.39
CA ASP A 378 -27.30 10.68 -4.36
C ASP A 378 -26.35 11.75 -4.94
N THR A 379 -25.85 11.58 -6.18
CA THR A 379 -24.82 12.46 -6.74
C THR A 379 -25.30 13.87 -7.02
N GLY A 380 -24.46 14.87 -6.74
CA GLY A 380 -24.79 16.27 -6.94
C GLY A 380 -23.92 17.23 -6.13
N ILE A 381 -24.46 18.39 -5.81
CA ILE A 381 -23.81 19.39 -4.94
C ILE A 381 -24.84 19.85 -3.89
N GLU A 382 -24.48 19.74 -2.63
CA GLU A 382 -25.28 20.19 -1.49
C GLU A 382 -24.42 21.10 -0.61
N ASP A 383 -24.84 22.34 -0.39
CA ASP A 383 -24.11 23.34 0.42
C ASP A 383 -22.63 23.49 0.10
N GLY A 384 -22.28 23.38 -1.20
CA GLY A 384 -20.89 23.45 -1.68
C GLY A 384 -20.08 22.16 -1.49
N ILE A 385 -20.68 21.11 -0.95
CA ILE A 385 -20.11 19.78 -0.83
C ILE A 385 -20.44 18.99 -2.10
N ARG A 386 -19.43 18.39 -2.71
CA ARG A 386 -19.59 17.56 -3.91
C ARG A 386 -19.92 16.12 -3.50
N ILE A 387 -21.07 15.63 -3.93
CA ILE A 387 -21.48 14.23 -3.74
C ILE A 387 -21.18 13.50 -5.05
N VAL A 388 -20.24 12.56 -5.03
CA VAL A 388 -19.73 11.91 -6.24
C VAL A 388 -19.81 10.39 -6.14
N HIS A 389 -20.05 9.74 -7.25
CA HIS A 389 -19.99 8.28 -7.32
C HIS A 389 -18.55 7.79 -7.15
N LEU A 390 -18.35 6.64 -6.47
CA LEU A 390 -17.02 6.09 -6.18
C LEU A 390 -16.17 5.95 -7.45
N ALA A 391 -16.72 5.42 -8.57
CA ALA A 391 -15.97 5.29 -9.81
C ALA A 391 -15.45 6.64 -10.32
N ASP A 392 -16.27 7.69 -10.26
CA ASP A 392 -15.91 9.02 -10.76
C ASP A 392 -14.86 9.67 -9.86
N PHE A 393 -14.96 9.47 -8.53
CA PHE A 393 -13.92 9.90 -7.59
C PHE A 393 -12.57 9.24 -7.86
N LEU A 394 -12.56 7.91 -8.08
CA LEU A 394 -11.33 7.14 -8.33
C LEU A 394 -10.68 7.47 -9.69
N LEU A 395 -11.49 7.86 -10.70
CA LEU A 395 -11.02 8.16 -12.05
C LEU A 395 -10.78 9.65 -12.30
N ALA A 396 -11.16 10.54 -11.38
CA ALA A 396 -10.91 11.96 -11.50
C ALA A 396 -9.40 12.25 -11.60
N GLU A 397 -9.00 13.14 -12.49
CA GLU A 397 -7.60 13.55 -12.61
C GLU A 397 -7.18 14.44 -11.43
N GLN A 398 -8.08 15.26 -10.94
CA GLN A 398 -7.87 16.19 -9.82
C GLN A 398 -9.12 16.26 -8.94
N TRP A 399 -8.93 16.60 -7.68
CA TRP A 399 -9.98 16.79 -6.68
C TRP A 399 -10.07 18.24 -6.19
#